data_12c2182d91c1fe796fbe314881216f32
#
_entry.id   12c2182d91c1fe796fbe314881216f32
#
_cell.length_a   1.000
_cell.length_b   1.000
_cell.length_c   1.000
_cell.angle_alpha   90.00
_cell.angle_beta   90.00
_cell.angle_gamma   90.00
#
_symmetry.space_group_name_H-M   'P 1'
#
loop_
_entity.id
_entity.type
_entity.pdbx_description
1 polymer ?
#
loop_
_entity_poly.entity_id
_entity_poly.type
_entity_poly.pdbx_seq_one_letter_code
_entity_poly.pdbx_strand_id
1 'polypeptide(L)'
;MARTASGNPDDALDIVQDTMLNFARLYANRPEGEWNVLFHKILQSRIIDWYRRTAVRRRFHDWFGKPRDDESDEEDPMARVADSTSPDPAEGVMRQEFTVALQGALRKLPLRQQQAFILRAWEGFDVAQTANVMGCSEGSVKTHYSRAVHTLQLTLEEFQS
;
A
#
# COMPACT_ATOMS: atom_id res chain seq x y z
N MET A 1 -3.59 0.86 -0.58
CA MET A 1 -2.32 1.62 -0.56
C MET A 1 -1.92 2.07 0.85
N ALA A 2 -2.66 2.95 1.52
CA ALA A 2 -2.34 3.41 2.88
C ALA A 2 -2.19 2.26 3.87
N ARG A 3 -3.11 1.31 3.87
CA ARG A 3 -3.10 0.14 4.75
C ARG A 3 -1.91 -0.80 4.49
N THR A 4 -1.60 -1.06 3.24
CA THR A 4 -0.44 -1.88 2.85
C THR A 4 0.86 -1.21 3.30
N ALA A 5 0.93 0.12 3.22
CA ALA A 5 2.11 0.88 3.61
C ALA A 5 2.27 0.98 5.13
N SER A 6 1.19 1.27 5.88
CA SER A 6 1.26 1.48 7.32
C SER A 6 1.27 0.18 8.13
N GLY A 7 0.64 -0.87 7.61
CA GLY A 7 0.45 -2.11 8.33
C GLY A 7 -0.55 -2.05 9.49
N ASN A 8 -1.11 -0.86 9.77
CA ASN A 8 -2.04 -0.60 10.86
C ASN A 8 -3.31 0.07 10.34
N PRO A 9 -4.53 -0.43 10.69
CA PRO A 9 -5.78 0.12 10.20
C PRO A 9 -6.03 1.57 10.65
N ASP A 10 -5.68 1.93 11.88
CA ASP A 10 -5.91 3.27 12.43
C ASP A 10 -5.02 4.29 11.74
N ASP A 11 -3.73 3.98 11.56
CA ASP A 11 -2.81 4.83 10.82
C ASP A 11 -3.23 4.98 9.35
N ALA A 12 -3.71 3.90 8.74
CA ALA A 12 -4.23 3.94 7.37
C ALA A 12 -5.45 4.86 7.25
N LEU A 13 -6.37 4.80 8.21
CA LEU A 13 -7.55 5.65 8.26
C LEU A 13 -7.17 7.12 8.42
N ASP A 14 -6.26 7.44 9.31
CA ASP A 14 -5.74 8.80 9.51
C ASP A 14 -5.09 9.36 8.26
N ILE A 15 -4.27 8.55 7.57
CA ILE A 15 -3.63 8.94 6.30
C ILE A 15 -4.69 9.24 5.24
N VAL A 16 -5.72 8.42 5.12
CA VAL A 16 -6.80 8.60 4.13
C VAL A 16 -7.64 9.82 4.46
N GLN A 17 -8.03 10.03 5.72
CA GLN A 17 -8.79 11.21 6.16
C GLN A 17 -8.03 12.50 5.88
N ASP A 18 -6.75 12.56 6.22
CA ASP A 18 -5.89 13.72 5.97
C ASP A 18 -5.73 13.97 4.46
N THR A 19 -5.63 12.90 3.67
CA THR A 19 -5.61 12.97 2.21
C THR A 19 -6.90 13.57 1.66
N MET A 20 -8.06 13.10 2.12
CA MET A 20 -9.37 13.58 1.68
C MET A 20 -9.57 15.06 2.01
N LEU A 21 -9.21 15.48 3.23
CA LEU A 21 -9.28 16.88 3.64
C LEU A 21 -8.42 17.78 2.75
N ASN A 22 -7.18 17.38 2.50
CA ASN A 22 -6.27 18.14 1.64
C ASN A 22 -6.75 18.14 0.18
N PHE A 23 -7.25 17.03 -0.31
CA PHE A 23 -7.81 16.95 -1.66
C PHE A 23 -9.00 17.90 -1.84
N ALA A 24 -9.95 17.88 -0.91
CA ALA A 24 -11.13 18.77 -0.96
C ALA A 24 -10.72 20.25 -0.90
N ARG A 25 -9.72 20.60 -0.11
CA ARG A 25 -9.24 21.99 0.01
C ARG A 25 -8.52 22.49 -1.24
N LEU A 26 -7.74 21.64 -1.89
CA LEU A 26 -6.85 22.04 -2.98
C LEU A 26 -7.44 21.83 -4.37
N TYR A 27 -8.27 20.80 -4.53
CA TYR A 27 -8.65 20.29 -5.86
C TYR A 27 -10.16 20.10 -6.08
N ALA A 28 -11.03 20.56 -5.15
CA ALA A 28 -12.48 20.44 -5.30
C ALA A 28 -13.02 21.03 -6.62
N ASN A 29 -12.34 22.04 -7.16
CA ASN A 29 -12.73 22.76 -8.38
C ASN A 29 -12.06 22.20 -9.66
N ARG A 30 -11.28 21.13 -9.54
CA ARG A 30 -10.64 20.51 -10.71
C ARG A 30 -11.60 19.57 -11.43
N PRO A 31 -11.41 19.34 -12.75
CA PRO A 31 -12.20 18.37 -13.50
C PRO A 31 -12.12 16.98 -12.87
N GLU A 32 -13.24 16.27 -12.80
CA GLU A 32 -13.33 14.92 -12.19
C GLU A 32 -12.35 13.90 -12.82
N GLY A 33 -12.05 14.03 -14.10
CA GLY A 33 -11.07 13.18 -14.79
C GLY A 33 -9.65 13.25 -14.24
N GLU A 34 -9.30 14.34 -13.55
CA GLU A 34 -7.98 14.50 -12.92
C GLU A 34 -7.94 14.04 -11.46
N TRP A 35 -9.10 13.81 -10.82
CA TRP A 35 -9.21 13.58 -9.39
C TRP A 35 -8.45 12.33 -8.92
N ASN A 36 -8.49 11.28 -9.69
CA ASN A 36 -7.84 10.03 -9.30
C ASN A 36 -6.31 10.18 -9.17
N VAL A 37 -5.68 10.80 -10.15
CA VAL A 37 -4.22 11.05 -10.13
C VAL A 37 -3.86 12.05 -9.02
N LEU A 38 -4.62 13.13 -8.86
CA LEU A 38 -4.37 14.16 -7.86
C LEU A 38 -4.56 13.60 -6.43
N PHE A 39 -5.60 12.81 -6.21
CA PHE A 39 -5.84 12.16 -4.93
C PHE A 39 -4.68 11.23 -4.55
N HIS A 40 -4.25 10.37 -5.46
CA HIS A 40 -3.15 9.45 -5.21
C HIS A 40 -1.81 10.17 -5.01
N LYS A 41 -1.61 11.33 -5.64
CA LYS A 41 -0.44 12.17 -5.43
C LYS A 41 -0.36 12.70 -3.99
N ILE A 42 -1.50 13.17 -3.44
CA ILE A 42 -1.57 13.58 -2.03
C ILE A 42 -1.38 12.37 -1.12
N LEU A 43 -2.09 11.28 -1.38
CA LEU A 43 -2.01 10.04 -0.60
C LEU A 43 -0.57 9.53 -0.51
N GLN A 44 0.14 9.51 -1.63
CA GLN A 44 1.55 9.15 -1.71
C GLN A 44 2.41 10.05 -0.79
N SER A 45 2.22 11.35 -0.87
CA SER A 45 2.93 12.31 -0.02
C SER A 45 2.68 12.05 1.47
N ARG A 46 1.43 11.79 1.86
CA ARG A 46 1.05 11.48 3.24
C ARG A 46 1.63 10.16 3.74
N ILE A 47 1.69 9.15 2.91
CA ILE A 47 2.35 7.87 3.24
C ILE A 47 3.85 8.09 3.49
N ILE A 48 4.53 8.85 2.64
CA ILE A 48 5.95 9.16 2.83
C ILE A 48 6.17 9.94 4.13
N ASP A 49 5.35 10.93 4.43
CA ASP A 49 5.43 11.70 5.66
C ASP A 49 5.19 10.84 6.91
N TRP A 50 4.24 9.92 6.84
CA TRP A 50 3.99 8.94 7.89
C TRP A 50 5.21 8.04 8.11
N TYR A 51 5.80 7.53 7.04
CA TYR A 51 7.02 6.69 7.09
C TYR A 51 8.18 7.42 7.75
N ARG A 52 8.41 8.67 7.38
CA ARG A 52 9.46 9.50 7.98
C ARG A 52 9.23 9.72 9.47
N ARG A 53 8.02 10.04 9.88
CA ARG A 53 7.65 10.24 11.29
C ARG A 53 7.80 8.96 12.11
N THR A 54 7.39 7.83 11.57
CA THR A 54 7.52 6.54 12.23
C THR A 54 8.97 6.11 12.37
N ALA A 55 9.81 6.33 11.35
CA ALA A 55 11.24 6.07 11.42
C ALA A 55 11.94 6.90 12.51
N VAL A 56 11.59 8.18 12.65
CA VAL A 56 12.10 9.05 13.72
C VAL A 56 11.64 8.54 15.09
N ARG A 57 10.37 8.17 15.27
CA ARG A 57 9.87 7.60 16.53
C ARG A 57 10.59 6.32 16.91
N ARG A 58 10.83 5.40 15.96
CA ARG A 58 11.59 4.15 16.20
C ARG A 58 13.00 4.44 16.67
N ARG A 59 13.72 5.38 16.03
CA ARG A 59 15.07 5.80 16.47
C ARG A 59 15.07 6.40 17.88
N PHE A 60 14.05 7.19 18.23
CA PHE A 60 13.90 7.74 19.59
C PHE A 60 13.63 6.65 20.63
N HIS A 61 12.78 5.66 20.30
CA HIS A 61 12.50 4.52 21.19
C HIS A 61 13.74 3.65 21.40
N ASP A 62 14.51 3.38 20.35
CA ASP A 62 15.77 2.62 20.46
C ASP A 62 16.82 3.34 21.32
N TRP A 63 16.82 4.68 21.28
CA TRP A 63 17.73 5.50 22.09
C TRP A 63 17.34 5.52 23.59
N PHE A 64 16.06 5.50 23.92
CA PHE A 64 15.57 5.58 25.30
C PHE A 64 15.28 4.24 25.97
N GLY A 65 15.63 3.10 25.33
CA GLY A 65 15.72 1.79 25.98
C GLY A 65 14.41 1.25 26.55
N LYS A 66 13.26 1.42 25.89
CA LYS A 66 12.06 0.65 26.21
C LYS A 66 12.04 -0.67 25.41
N PRO A 67 11.70 -1.82 26.03
CA PRO A 67 11.60 -3.08 25.33
C PRO A 67 10.59 -2.97 24.18
N ARG A 68 10.93 -3.56 23.04
CA ARG A 68 10.00 -3.82 21.96
C ARG A 68 8.89 -4.71 22.49
N ASP A 69 7.71 -4.20 22.69
CA ASP A 69 6.51 -4.99 22.51
C ASP A 69 6.26 -5.09 21.00
N ASP A 70 7.05 -5.94 20.38
CA ASP A 70 6.72 -6.54 19.11
C ASP A 70 5.63 -7.55 19.43
N GLU A 71 4.44 -7.24 19.04
CA GLU A 71 3.39 -8.19 18.65
C GLU A 71 2.07 -7.44 18.62
N SER A 72 1.77 -6.93 17.46
CA SER A 72 0.38 -6.89 17.04
C SER A 72 0.33 -7.40 15.60
N ASP A 73 0.51 -8.71 15.47
CA ASP A 73 -0.26 -9.49 14.50
C ASP A 73 -1.72 -9.43 14.92
N GLU A 74 -2.31 -8.24 14.92
CA GLU A 74 -3.74 -8.12 14.94
C GLU A 74 -4.23 -8.52 13.55
N GLU A 75 -4.64 -9.79 13.51
CA GLU A 75 -5.48 -10.30 12.42
C GLU A 75 -6.63 -9.32 12.25
N ASP A 76 -6.62 -8.66 11.11
CA ASP A 76 -7.59 -7.68 10.73
C ASP A 76 -8.98 -8.30 10.49
N PRO A 77 -9.99 -8.00 11.32
CA PRO A 77 -11.34 -8.49 11.13
C PRO A 77 -12.00 -8.04 9.82
N MET A 78 -11.47 -6.99 9.18
CA MET A 78 -11.97 -6.49 7.90
C MET A 78 -11.41 -7.21 6.66
N ALA A 79 -10.39 -8.06 6.81
CA ALA A 79 -9.96 -8.95 5.73
C ALA A 79 -11.03 -10.00 5.37
N ARG A 80 -12.11 -10.07 6.15
CA ARG A 80 -13.23 -11.02 5.94
C ARG A 80 -14.37 -10.49 5.08
N VAL A 81 -14.29 -9.30 4.54
CA VAL A 81 -15.24 -8.87 3.50
C VAL A 81 -14.64 -9.26 2.14
N ALA A 82 -14.51 -10.56 1.92
CA ALA A 82 -14.40 -11.10 0.59
C ALA A 82 -15.81 -11.15 0.01
N ASP A 83 -16.02 -10.52 -1.14
CA ASP A 83 -17.20 -10.74 -1.97
C ASP A 83 -17.42 -12.25 -2.12
N SER A 84 -18.42 -12.76 -1.39
CA SER A 84 -18.84 -14.16 -1.43
C SER A 84 -19.72 -14.39 -2.66
N THR A 85 -19.14 -14.26 -3.84
CA THR A 85 -19.77 -14.60 -5.11
C THR A 85 -19.01 -15.71 -5.82
N SER A 86 -18.44 -16.63 -5.05
CA SER A 86 -17.90 -17.88 -5.63
C SER A 86 -18.85 -19.03 -5.30
N PRO A 87 -19.33 -19.79 -6.30
CA PRO A 87 -20.24 -20.91 -6.08
C PRO A 87 -19.57 -22.12 -5.41
N ASP A 88 -18.24 -22.13 -5.27
CA ASP A 88 -17.49 -23.22 -4.65
C ASP A 88 -16.76 -22.73 -3.38
N PRO A 89 -17.10 -23.28 -2.17
CA PRO A 89 -16.46 -22.94 -0.92
C PRO A 89 -14.93 -23.19 -0.92
N ALA A 90 -14.44 -24.19 -1.63
CA ALA A 90 -13.02 -24.52 -1.71
C ALA A 90 -12.24 -23.48 -2.51
N GLU A 91 -12.80 -22.98 -3.62
CA GLU A 91 -12.21 -21.87 -4.38
C GLU A 91 -12.20 -20.55 -3.58
N GLY A 92 -13.22 -20.34 -2.75
CA GLY A 92 -13.31 -19.17 -1.88
C GLY A 92 -12.18 -19.15 -0.84
N VAL A 93 -11.89 -20.29 -0.21
CA VAL A 93 -10.81 -20.41 0.78
C VAL A 93 -9.44 -20.21 0.13
N MET A 94 -9.15 -20.89 -0.99
CA MET A 94 -7.89 -20.71 -1.72
C MET A 94 -7.67 -19.27 -2.15
N ARG A 95 -8.70 -18.58 -2.61
CA ARG A 95 -8.62 -17.18 -3.02
C ARG A 95 -8.34 -16.26 -1.82
N GLN A 96 -8.94 -16.56 -0.68
CA GLN A 96 -8.71 -15.81 0.56
C GLN A 96 -7.27 -16.00 1.07
N GLU A 97 -6.77 -17.24 1.10
CA GLU A 97 -5.39 -17.54 1.49
C GLU A 97 -4.38 -16.86 0.57
N PHE A 98 -4.61 -16.90 -0.75
CA PHE A 98 -3.78 -16.20 -1.72
C PHE A 98 -3.79 -14.68 -1.50
N THR A 99 -4.96 -14.09 -1.20
CA THR A 99 -5.07 -12.66 -0.94
C THR A 99 -4.29 -12.25 0.30
N VAL A 100 -4.36 -13.02 1.37
CA VAL A 100 -3.59 -12.80 2.60
C VAL A 100 -2.09 -12.93 2.34
N ALA A 101 -1.67 -13.97 1.60
CA ALA A 101 -0.27 -14.16 1.22
C ALA A 101 0.27 -13.00 0.37
N LEU A 102 -0.51 -12.55 -0.61
CA LEU A 102 -0.17 -11.41 -1.47
C LEU A 102 -0.03 -10.11 -0.66
N GLN A 103 -0.96 -9.84 0.27
CA GLN A 103 -0.89 -8.67 1.13
C GLN A 103 0.35 -8.72 2.02
N GLY A 104 0.66 -9.88 2.59
CA GLY A 104 1.87 -10.10 3.37
C GLY A 104 3.15 -9.88 2.57
N ALA A 105 3.20 -10.40 1.34
CA ALA A 105 4.32 -10.21 0.42
C ALA A 105 4.49 -8.74 0.02
N LEU A 106 3.39 -8.03 -0.28
CA LEU A 106 3.40 -6.61 -0.60
C LEU A 106 3.96 -5.76 0.54
N ARG A 107 3.62 -6.06 1.79
CA ARG A 107 4.14 -5.34 2.97
C ARG A 107 5.65 -5.46 3.13
N LYS A 108 6.23 -6.56 2.69
CA LYS A 108 7.68 -6.81 2.75
C LYS A 108 8.47 -6.09 1.66
N LEU A 109 7.81 -5.62 0.61
CA LEU A 109 8.48 -4.87 -0.45
C LEU A 109 8.99 -3.51 0.05
N PRO A 110 10.13 -3.03 -0.48
CA PRO A 110 10.52 -1.63 -0.31
C PRO A 110 9.40 -0.69 -0.75
N LEU A 111 9.19 0.41 -0.01
CA LEU A 111 8.04 1.30 -0.22
C LEU A 111 7.83 1.72 -1.67
N ARG A 112 8.90 2.08 -2.40
CA ARG A 112 8.80 2.49 -3.79
C ARG A 112 8.37 1.38 -4.74
N GLN A 113 8.77 0.14 -4.47
CA GLN A 113 8.34 -1.02 -5.24
C GLN A 113 6.87 -1.34 -4.96
N GLN A 114 6.46 -1.31 -3.68
CA GLN A 114 5.07 -1.48 -3.27
C GLN A 114 4.16 -0.45 -3.95
N GLN A 115 4.55 0.83 -3.95
CA GLN A 115 3.80 1.92 -4.57
C GLN A 115 3.66 1.73 -6.08
N ALA A 116 4.75 1.45 -6.78
CA ALA A 116 4.73 1.22 -8.22
C ALA A 116 3.82 0.04 -8.59
N PHE A 117 3.88 -1.04 -7.82
CA PHE A 117 3.02 -2.21 -8.05
C PHE A 117 1.54 -1.87 -7.85
N ILE A 118 1.17 -1.25 -6.74
CA ILE A 118 -0.23 -0.93 -6.45
C ILE A 118 -0.80 0.04 -7.48
N LEU A 119 -0.08 1.10 -7.83
CA LEU A 119 -0.53 2.08 -8.81
C LEU A 119 -0.71 1.48 -10.21
N ARG A 120 0.21 0.60 -10.64
CA ARG A 120 0.18 -0.02 -11.96
C ARG A 120 -0.81 -1.18 -12.05
N ALA A 121 -0.78 -2.10 -11.10
CA ALA A 121 -1.54 -3.35 -11.15
C ALA A 121 -2.94 -3.23 -10.55
N TRP A 122 -3.11 -2.43 -9.52
CA TRP A 122 -4.39 -2.32 -8.79
C TRP A 122 -5.22 -1.11 -9.22
N GLU A 123 -4.58 0.07 -9.27
CA GLU A 123 -5.25 1.31 -9.65
C GLU A 123 -5.32 1.51 -11.17
N GLY A 124 -4.58 0.70 -11.93
CA GLY A 124 -4.61 0.73 -13.40
C GLY A 124 -3.96 1.96 -14.04
N PHE A 125 -3.12 2.70 -13.32
CA PHE A 125 -2.42 3.85 -13.87
C PHE A 125 -1.39 3.42 -14.93
N ASP A 126 -1.23 4.21 -15.97
CA ASP A 126 -0.15 4.05 -16.91
C ASP A 126 1.20 4.47 -16.30
N VAL A 127 2.30 4.29 -17.03
CA VAL A 127 3.65 4.60 -16.53
C VAL A 127 3.81 6.10 -16.26
N ALA A 128 3.27 6.95 -17.13
CA ALA A 128 3.37 8.40 -17.00
C ALA A 128 2.56 8.92 -15.79
N GLN A 129 1.34 8.44 -15.60
CA GLN A 129 0.50 8.75 -14.43
C GLN A 129 1.17 8.29 -13.14
N THR A 130 1.71 7.07 -13.13
CA THR A 130 2.43 6.52 -11.98
C THR A 130 3.67 7.36 -11.65
N ALA A 131 4.45 7.77 -12.65
CA ALA A 131 5.61 8.65 -12.48
C ALA A 131 5.21 10.01 -11.88
N ASN A 132 4.10 10.59 -12.35
CA ASN A 132 3.55 11.83 -11.79
C ASN A 132 3.14 11.66 -10.33
N VAL A 133 2.43 10.59 -9.97
CA VAL A 133 2.02 10.30 -8.59
C VAL A 133 3.24 10.07 -7.70
N MET A 134 4.21 9.28 -8.14
CA MET A 134 5.40 8.93 -7.36
C MET A 134 6.46 10.04 -7.33
N GLY A 135 6.34 11.08 -8.16
CA GLY A 135 7.34 12.15 -8.27
C GLY A 135 8.70 11.64 -8.73
N CYS A 136 8.75 10.73 -9.69
CA CYS A 136 9.96 10.16 -10.24
C CYS A 136 9.88 9.99 -11.76
N SER A 137 10.97 9.55 -12.39
CA SER A 137 11.00 9.29 -13.83
C SER A 137 10.22 8.02 -14.21
N GLU A 138 9.75 7.96 -15.44
CA GLU A 138 9.11 6.76 -15.99
C GLU A 138 10.06 5.54 -15.97
N GLY A 139 11.33 5.75 -16.20
CA GLY A 139 12.37 4.71 -16.08
C GLY A 139 12.46 4.15 -14.66
N SER A 140 12.38 5.01 -13.65
CA SER A 140 12.33 4.60 -12.24
C SER A 140 11.08 3.80 -11.92
N VAL A 141 9.91 4.19 -12.44
CA VAL A 141 8.67 3.42 -12.29
C VAL A 141 8.81 2.03 -12.87
N LYS A 142 9.31 1.90 -14.09
CA LYS A 142 9.53 0.60 -14.76
C LYS A 142 10.45 -0.29 -13.93
N THR A 143 11.53 0.26 -13.41
CA THR A 143 12.48 -0.47 -12.56
C THR A 143 11.85 -0.92 -11.24
N HIS A 144 11.13 -0.03 -10.54
CA HIS A 144 10.45 -0.37 -9.28
C HIS A 144 9.36 -1.42 -9.50
N TYR A 145 8.57 -1.27 -10.55
CA TYR A 145 7.51 -2.22 -10.89
C TYR A 145 8.08 -3.61 -11.24
N SER A 146 9.07 -3.68 -12.10
CA SER A 146 9.71 -4.94 -12.49
C SER A 146 10.31 -5.68 -11.29
N ARG A 147 11.00 -4.97 -10.41
CA ARG A 147 11.55 -5.55 -9.16
C ARG A 147 10.45 -6.04 -8.23
N ALA A 148 9.36 -5.27 -8.09
CA ALA A 148 8.21 -5.69 -7.28
C ALA A 148 7.60 -6.99 -7.81
N VAL A 149 7.32 -7.06 -9.11
CA VAL A 149 6.75 -8.26 -9.75
C VAL A 149 7.66 -9.47 -9.54
N HIS A 150 8.95 -9.32 -9.78
CA HIS A 150 9.92 -10.40 -9.59
C HIS A 150 9.95 -10.93 -8.14
N THR A 151 10.01 -10.02 -7.17
CA THR A 151 10.02 -10.39 -5.75
C THR A 151 8.71 -11.06 -5.34
N LEU A 152 7.57 -10.56 -5.81
CA LEU A 152 6.26 -11.15 -5.52
C LEU A 152 6.11 -12.54 -6.14
N GLN A 153 6.59 -12.75 -7.36
CA GLN A 153 6.57 -14.07 -8.00
C GLN A 153 7.35 -15.08 -7.17
N LEU A 154 8.58 -14.78 -6.79
CA LEU A 154 9.40 -15.67 -5.95
C LEU A 154 8.72 -16.00 -4.62
N THR A 155 8.18 -14.98 -3.94
CA THR A 155 7.54 -15.17 -2.64
C THR A 155 6.26 -16.00 -2.74
N LEU A 156 5.49 -15.84 -3.80
CA LEU A 156 4.23 -16.57 -4.00
C LEU A 156 4.46 -17.98 -4.55
N GLU A 157 5.53 -18.23 -5.30
CA GLU A 157 5.93 -19.59 -5.70
C GLU A 157 6.29 -20.44 -4.49
N GLU A 158 7.01 -19.88 -3.52
CA GLU A 158 7.31 -20.55 -2.24
C GLU A 158 6.04 -20.89 -1.44
N PHE A 159 5.01 -20.07 -1.56
CA PHE A 159 3.72 -20.29 -0.87
C PHE A 159 2.88 -21.39 -1.53
N GLN A 160 3.03 -21.63 -2.85
CA GLN A 160 2.33 -22.67 -3.60
C GLN A 160 3.03 -24.03 -3.55
N SER A 161 4.27 -24.08 -3.11
CA SER A 161 5.08 -25.30 -2.97
C SER A 161 4.91 -25.93 -1.59
#